data_34d459da1f9b023b46b3487c2af63f68
#
_entry.id   34d459da1f9b023b46b3487c2af63f68
#
_cell.length_a   1.000
_cell.length_b   1.000
_cell.length_c   1.000
_cell.angle_alpha   90.00
_cell.angle_beta   90.00
_cell.angle_gamma   90.00
#
_symmetry.space_group_name_H-M   'P 1'
#
loop_
_entity.id
_entity.type
_entity.pdbx_description
1 polymer ?
#
loop_
_entity_poly.entity_id
_entity_poly.type
_entity_poly.pdbx_seq_one_letter_code
_entity_poly.pdbx_strand_id
1 'polypeptide(L)' 'MRIGIMGGTFDPIHNGHLMLGEYAYQQFHLDEVWYMPNGNPPHKSNPEIRKDLQDRAEMTLLAIEEIPYFR' A
#
# COMPACT_ATOMS: atom_id res chain seq x y z
N MET A 1 16.61 10.80 -5.15
CA MET A 1 15.15 10.57 -5.03
C MET A 1 14.80 10.15 -3.61
N ARG A 2 13.77 10.76 -3.04
CA ARG A 2 13.31 10.44 -1.69
C ARG A 2 12.01 9.68 -1.77
N ILE A 3 12.01 8.46 -1.27
CA ILE A 3 10.86 7.55 -1.34
C ILE A 3 10.42 7.20 0.08
N GLY A 4 9.12 7.38 0.35
CA GLY A 4 8.52 6.91 1.59
C GLY A 4 7.86 5.57 1.36
N ILE A 5 7.90 4.69 2.36
CA ILE A 5 7.27 3.39 2.27
C ILE A 5 6.15 3.30 3.29
N MET A 6 4.94 3.02 2.80
CA MET A 6 3.76 2.78 3.62
C MET A 6 3.52 1.27 3.65
N GLY A 7 3.93 0.65 4.75
CA GLY A 7 3.68 -0.77 4.97
C GLY A 7 2.42 -0.96 5.79
N GLY A 8 1.66 -2.00 5.49
CA GLY A 8 0.46 -2.33 6.24
C GLY A 8 -0.27 -3.50 5.62
N THR A 9 -1.22 -4.05 6.36
CA THR A 9 -2.02 -5.15 5.83
C THR A 9 -2.98 -4.68 4.74
N PHE A 10 -3.47 -3.43 4.84
CA PHE A 10 -4.44 -2.85 3.90
C PHE A 10 -5.59 -3.79 3.63
N ASP A 11 -6.32 -4.11 4.67
CA ASP A 11 -7.39 -5.11 4.62
C ASP A 11 -8.75 -4.51 5.04
N PRO A 12 -9.37 -3.71 4.17
CA PRO A 12 -8.81 -3.10 2.97
C PRO A 12 -8.09 -1.78 3.26
N ILE A 13 -7.41 -1.26 2.24
CA ILE A 13 -6.89 0.10 2.30
C ILE A 13 -8.08 1.08 2.39
N HIS A 14 -7.89 2.18 3.10
CA HIS A 14 -8.96 3.19 3.22
C HIS A 14 -8.35 4.59 3.18
N ASN A 15 -9.24 5.60 3.23
CA ASN A 15 -8.83 7.00 3.10
C ASN A 15 -7.81 7.43 4.14
N GLY A 16 -7.85 6.86 5.34
CA GLY A 16 -6.86 7.15 6.37
C GLY A 16 -5.45 6.82 5.94
N HIS A 17 -5.27 5.70 5.22
CA HIS A 17 -3.97 5.32 4.67
C HIS A 17 -3.50 6.31 3.61
N LEU A 18 -4.41 6.76 2.75
CA LEU A 18 -4.08 7.71 1.70
C LEU A 18 -3.75 9.08 2.27
N MET A 19 -4.47 9.53 3.27
CA MET A 19 -4.21 10.79 3.95
C MET A 19 -2.86 10.78 4.64
N LEU A 20 -2.51 9.67 5.28
CA LEU A 20 -1.22 9.53 5.94
C LEU A 20 -0.07 9.56 4.94
N GLY A 21 -0.23 8.89 3.80
CA GLY A 21 0.76 8.94 2.72
C GLY A 21 0.93 10.33 2.16
N GLU A 22 -0.17 11.05 1.96
CA GLU A 22 -0.15 12.43 1.48
C GLU A 22 0.57 13.34 2.48
N TYR A 23 0.25 13.18 3.76
CA TYR A 23 0.89 13.94 4.81
C TYR A 23 2.40 13.71 4.82
N ALA A 24 2.81 12.45 4.75
CA ALA A 24 4.24 12.10 4.71
C ALA A 24 4.92 12.67 3.47
N TYR A 25 4.25 12.59 2.33
CA TYR A 25 4.77 13.14 1.08
C TYR A 25 5.11 14.62 1.22
N GLN A 26 4.20 15.40 1.80
CA GLN A 26 4.41 16.83 1.98
C GLN A 26 5.41 17.13 3.09
N GLN A 27 5.29 16.45 4.22
CA GLN A 27 6.08 16.73 5.41
C GLN A 27 7.57 16.46 5.20
N PHE A 28 7.90 15.40 4.50
CA PHE A 28 9.27 14.97 4.30
C PHE A 28 9.81 15.28 2.91
N HIS A 29 9.05 16.03 2.11
CA HIS A 29 9.45 16.39 0.73
C HIS A 29 9.84 15.16 -0.10
N LEU A 30 8.95 14.15 -0.08
CA LEU A 30 9.20 12.92 -0.80
C LEU A 30 8.92 13.11 -2.29
N ASP A 31 9.58 12.31 -3.11
CA ASP A 31 9.30 12.24 -4.54
C ASP A 31 8.19 11.23 -4.84
N GLU A 32 8.18 10.13 -4.10
CA GLU A 32 7.18 9.09 -4.25
C GLU A 32 6.83 8.47 -2.90
N VAL A 33 5.65 7.91 -2.80
CA VAL A 33 5.22 7.10 -1.67
C VAL A 33 4.84 5.73 -2.21
N TRP A 34 5.49 4.70 -1.70
CA TRP A 34 5.26 3.32 -2.11
C TRP A 34 4.37 2.63 -1.09
N TYR A 35 3.25 2.09 -1.56
CA TYR A 35 2.33 1.32 -0.73
C TYR A 35 2.66 -0.15 -0.88
N MET A 36 3.08 -0.77 0.22
CA MET A 36 3.53 -2.16 0.22
C MET A 36 2.66 -2.99 1.16
N PRO A 37 1.63 -3.67 0.63
CA PRO A 37 0.80 -4.54 1.45
C PRO A 37 1.64 -5.66 2.06
N ASN A 38 1.46 -5.90 3.36
CA ASN A 38 2.17 -6.97 4.04
C ASN A 38 1.44 -8.28 3.83
N GLY A 39 2.21 -9.32 3.52
CA GLY A 39 1.69 -10.67 3.46
C GLY A 39 1.82 -11.37 4.80
N ASN A 40 1.26 -12.57 4.86
CA ASN A 40 1.42 -13.45 6.00
C ASN A 40 2.33 -14.60 5.61
N PRO A 41 3.66 -14.45 5.77
CA PRO A 41 4.62 -15.39 5.22
C PRO A 41 4.45 -16.87 5.61
N PRO A 42 4.06 -17.21 6.85
CA PRO A 42 4.00 -18.61 7.24
C PRO A 42 2.99 -19.44 6.47
N HIS A 43 2.07 -18.82 5.77
CA HIS A 43 0.94 -19.50 5.12
C HIS A 43 0.94 -19.34 3.60
N LYS A 44 2.09 -19.10 3.01
CA LYS A 44 2.21 -18.87 1.57
C LYS A 44 1.69 -19.99 0.70
N SER A 45 1.72 -21.21 1.20
CA SER A 45 1.26 -22.37 0.46
C SER A 45 -0.25 -22.53 0.43
N ASN A 46 -0.97 -21.77 1.25
CA ASN A 46 -2.43 -21.86 1.30
C ASN A 46 -3.05 -21.01 0.19
N PRO A 47 -3.81 -21.64 -0.76
CA PRO A 47 -4.40 -20.88 -1.87
C PRO A 47 -5.36 -19.77 -1.44
N GLU A 48 -6.09 -19.97 -0.35
CA GLU A 48 -7.03 -18.96 0.14
C GLU A 48 -6.29 -17.71 0.64
N ILE A 49 -5.17 -17.92 1.31
CA ILE A 49 -4.35 -16.82 1.81
C ILE A 49 -3.68 -16.08 0.66
N ARG A 50 -3.23 -16.80 -0.37
CA ARG A 50 -2.67 -16.18 -1.56
C ARG A 50 -3.68 -15.30 -2.27
N LYS A 51 -4.92 -15.80 -2.39
CA LYS A 51 -5.99 -15.03 -3.01
C LYS A 51 -6.28 -13.77 -2.23
N ASP A 52 -6.33 -13.86 -0.89
CA ASP A 52 -6.56 -12.72 -0.04
C ASP A 52 -5.47 -11.65 -0.20
N LEU A 53 -4.21 -12.07 -0.25
CA LEU A 53 -3.10 -11.17 -0.49
C LEU A 53 -3.21 -10.48 -1.85
N GLN A 54 -3.57 -11.24 -2.88
CA GLN A 54 -3.74 -10.70 -4.21
C GLN A 54 -4.87 -9.69 -4.27
N ASP A 55 -6.00 -10.00 -3.64
CA ASP A 55 -7.15 -9.11 -3.59
C ASP A 55 -6.80 -7.80 -2.89
N ARG A 56 -6.07 -7.87 -1.78
CA ARG A 56 -5.65 -6.69 -1.05
C ARG A 56 -4.70 -5.82 -1.88
N ALA A 57 -3.78 -6.45 -2.60
CA ALA A 57 -2.86 -5.74 -3.47
C ALA A 57 -3.60 -5.04 -4.61
N GLU A 58 -4.58 -5.70 -5.22
CA GLU A 58 -5.37 -5.12 -6.29
C GLU A 58 -6.18 -3.92 -5.81
N MET A 59 -6.80 -4.02 -4.62
CA MET A 59 -7.55 -2.90 -4.05
C MET A 59 -6.62 -1.73 -3.72
N THR A 60 -5.42 -2.01 -3.26
CA THR A 60 -4.42 -0.97 -3.00
C THR A 60 -4.04 -0.26 -4.29
N LEU A 61 -3.78 -1.00 -5.36
CA LEU A 61 -3.45 -0.40 -6.65
C LEU A 61 -4.56 0.51 -7.16
N LEU A 62 -5.81 0.05 -7.06
CA LEU A 62 -6.95 0.85 -7.48
C LEU A 62 -7.08 2.13 -6.67
N ALA A 63 -6.80 2.06 -5.37
CA ALA A 63 -6.91 3.22 -4.50
C ALA A 63 -5.87 4.30 -4.79
N ILE A 64 -4.67 3.91 -5.23
CA ILE A 64 -3.56 4.84 -5.42
C ILE A 64 -3.36 5.28 -6.86
N GLU A 65 -4.07 4.67 -7.82
CA GLU A 65 -3.76 4.87 -9.24
C GLU A 65 -3.97 6.31 -9.71
N GLU A 66 -4.86 7.06 -9.07
CA GLU A 66 -5.15 8.43 -9.46
C GLU A 66 -4.16 9.45 -8.89
N ILE A 67 -3.29 9.03 -8.01
CA ILE A 67 -2.34 9.92 -7.36
C ILE A 67 -0.96 9.65 -7.95
N PRO A 68 -0.40 10.61 -8.73
CA PRO A 68 0.81 10.34 -9.53
C PRO A 68 2.05 9.93 -8.75
N TYR A 69 2.19 10.40 -7.52
CA TYR A 69 3.36 10.10 -6.71
C TYR A 69 3.18 8.90 -5.78
N PHE A 70 2.04 8.24 -5.84
CA PHE A 70 1.81 6.99 -5.12
C PHE A 70 2.14 5.81 -6.04
N ARG A 71 2.84 4.83 -5.49
CA ARG A 71 3.21 3.60 -6.22
C ARG A 71 2.77 2.37 -5.44
#